data_cd7441c15ab1fc20dbf239636e247c68
#
_entry.id   cd7441c15ab1fc20dbf239636e247c68
#
_cell.length_a   1.000
_cell.length_b   1.000
_cell.length_c   1.000
_cell.angle_alpha   90.00
_cell.angle_beta   90.00
_cell.angle_gamma   90.00
#
_symmetry.space_group_name_H-M   'P 1'
#
loop_
_entity.id
_entity.type
_entity.pdbx_description
1 polymer ?
#
loop_
_entity_poly.entity_id
_entity_poly.type
_entity_poly.pdbx_seq_one_letter_code
_entity_poly.pdbx_strand_id
1 'polypeptide(L)'
;MKDNHYLCSKTQQEQETMRARTTSNRITELRPGEIFVFGSNLQGAHGGGAAYLANKKWGAIWGQGVGLQGQTYGIPTMHGGPEEIRPYVDEFITFAKEHPELTFLVTEIGCGIAGFIPEEIAPLFKDAVEVENIHLPERFWEVLR
;
A
#
# COMPACT_ATOMS: atom_id res chain seq x y z
N MET A 1 16.72 25.99 12.31
CA MET A 1 16.47 26.35 12.14
C MET A 1 16.37 26.22 11.97
N LYS A 2 16.30 25.93 11.77
CA LYS A 2 16.00 26.17 11.40
C LYS A 2 15.51 25.87 11.18
N ASP A 3 15.49 25.76 11.21
CA ASP A 3 14.91 25.76 10.84
C ASP A 3 14.63 25.34 10.71
N ASN A 4 14.74 25.31 10.75
CA ASN A 4 14.30 25.20 10.45
C ASN A 4 14.11 24.78 10.18
N HIS A 5 14.25 24.61 10.10
CA HIS A 5 13.85 24.48 9.66
C HIS A 5 13.80 23.71 9.39
N TYR A 6 14.09 23.45 9.72
CA TYR A 6 13.76 22.94 9.41
C TYR A 6 13.70 22.40 9.10
N LEU A 7 13.97 22.47 9.39
CA LEU A 7 13.65 22.16 9.03
C LEU A 7 13.20 21.56 8.47
N CYS A 8 12.92 21.69 9.10
CA CYS A 8 11.96 21.05 8.36
C CYS A 8 11.86 21.37 6.90
N SER A 9 12.12 20.45 6.22
CA SER A 9 12.33 20.62 4.82
C SER A 9 11.07 20.61 3.98
N LYS A 10 9.90 20.23 4.54
CA LYS A 10 8.68 20.14 3.73
C LYS A 10 7.80 21.35 3.92
N THR A 11 7.18 21.80 2.81
CA THR A 11 6.24 22.91 2.87
C THR A 11 4.93 22.47 3.50
N GLN A 12 4.12 23.45 3.90
CA GLN A 12 2.78 23.21 4.40
C GLN A 12 1.95 22.43 3.36
N GLN A 13 2.05 22.81 2.10
CA GLN A 13 1.33 22.18 1.01
C GLN A 13 1.71 20.69 0.88
N GLU A 14 3.00 20.40 0.95
CA GLU A 14 3.46 19.01 0.85
C GLU A 14 2.97 18.17 2.02
N GLN A 15 2.97 18.73 3.23
CA GLN A 15 2.49 18.04 4.41
C GLN A 15 0.99 17.75 4.31
N GLU A 16 0.22 18.71 3.80
CA GLU A 16 -1.21 18.52 3.61
C GLU A 16 -1.50 17.45 2.57
N THR A 17 -0.72 17.44 1.47
CA THR A 17 -0.87 16.43 0.44
C THR A 17 -0.61 15.02 1.00
N MET A 18 0.43 14.89 1.82
CA MET A 18 0.74 13.61 2.44
C MET A 18 -0.36 13.15 3.38
N ARG A 19 -0.94 14.08 4.17
CA ARG A 19 -2.05 13.73 5.06
C ARG A 19 -3.26 13.27 4.28
N ALA A 20 -3.56 13.95 3.15
CA ALA A 20 -4.70 13.60 2.32
C ALA A 20 -4.52 12.23 1.65
N ARG A 21 -3.27 11.82 1.47
CA ARG A 21 -2.93 10.54 0.85
C ARG A 21 -2.45 9.51 1.87
N THR A 22 -2.95 9.58 3.08
CA THR A 22 -2.59 8.62 4.13
C THR A 22 -3.73 7.62 4.29
N THR A 23 -3.40 6.34 4.13
CA THR A 23 -4.36 5.27 4.33
C THR A 23 -4.71 5.14 5.80
N SER A 24 -6.00 5.06 6.10
CA SER A 24 -6.46 4.84 7.47
C SER A 24 -5.98 3.48 7.99
N ASN A 25 -5.62 3.42 9.27
CA ASN A 25 -5.23 2.17 9.91
C ASN A 25 -6.42 1.20 10.07
N ARG A 26 -7.63 1.72 9.92
CA ARG A 26 -8.82 0.90 10.08
C ARG A 26 -9.78 1.21 8.94
N ILE A 27 -9.74 0.38 7.90
CA ILE A 27 -10.63 0.52 6.76
C ILE A 27 -11.79 -0.46 6.97
N THR A 28 -12.99 0.07 7.12
CA THR A 28 -14.20 -0.74 7.30
C THR A 28 -15.10 -0.71 6.08
N GLU A 29 -14.95 0.31 5.22
CA GLU A 29 -15.76 0.46 4.00
C GLU A 29 -14.93 1.10 2.92
N LEU A 30 -15.30 0.85 1.67
CA LEU A 30 -14.65 1.46 0.52
C LEU A 30 -15.69 2.24 -0.28
N ARG A 31 -15.26 3.40 -0.79
CA ARG A 31 -16.08 4.16 -1.75
C ARG A 31 -15.89 3.58 -3.14
N PRO A 32 -16.82 3.88 -4.08
CA PRO A 32 -16.60 3.48 -5.47
C PRO A 32 -15.26 4.01 -5.97
N GLY A 33 -14.49 3.16 -6.66
CA GLY A 33 -13.19 3.53 -7.19
C GLY A 33 -12.04 3.39 -6.21
N GLU A 34 -12.31 3.11 -4.93
CA GLU A 34 -11.23 2.84 -3.97
C GLU A 34 -10.87 1.37 -4.01
N ILE A 35 -9.57 1.10 -4.02
CA ILE A 35 -9.02 -0.26 -4.10
C ILE A 35 -8.21 -0.54 -2.85
N PHE A 36 -8.56 -1.61 -2.16
CA PHE A 36 -7.88 -2.06 -0.93
C PHE A 36 -6.66 -2.90 -1.32
N VAL A 37 -5.46 -2.37 -1.07
CA VAL A 37 -4.22 -3.07 -1.44
C VAL A 37 -3.71 -3.84 -0.23
N PHE A 38 -3.58 -5.14 -0.39
CA PHE A 38 -3.28 -6.03 0.73
C PHE A 38 -2.11 -6.96 0.43
N GLY A 39 -1.44 -7.40 1.51
CA GLY A 39 -0.38 -8.40 1.39
C GLY A 39 -0.98 -9.78 1.21
N SER A 40 -0.53 -10.50 0.20
CA SER A 40 -1.08 -11.80 -0.16
C SER A 40 0.04 -12.85 -0.22
N ASN A 41 -0.29 -14.01 -0.79
CA ASN A 41 0.67 -15.05 -1.13
C ASN A 41 0.37 -15.53 -2.55
N LEU A 42 1.35 -16.20 -3.15
CA LEU A 42 1.20 -16.60 -4.55
C LEU A 42 0.10 -17.65 -4.75
N GLN A 43 -0.24 -18.40 -3.73
CA GLN A 43 -1.32 -19.38 -3.80
C GLN A 43 -2.70 -18.72 -3.76
N GLY A 44 -2.77 -17.45 -3.37
CA GLY A 44 -4.04 -16.75 -3.24
C GLY A 44 -4.89 -17.27 -2.11
N ALA A 45 -4.26 -17.79 -1.06
CA ALA A 45 -4.98 -18.26 0.11
C ALA A 45 -5.24 -17.08 1.03
N HIS A 46 -6.49 -16.61 1.05
CA HIS A 46 -6.88 -15.39 1.77
C HIS A 46 -7.48 -15.73 3.13
N GLY A 47 -6.76 -16.52 3.93
CA GLY A 47 -7.27 -17.06 5.17
C GLY A 47 -7.10 -16.23 6.42
N GLY A 48 -6.29 -15.16 6.38
CA GLY A 48 -6.04 -14.36 7.58
C GLY A 48 -5.71 -12.92 7.27
N GLY A 49 -5.78 -12.07 8.31
CA GLY A 49 -5.38 -10.67 8.24
C GLY A 49 -6.14 -9.87 7.20
N ALA A 50 -5.43 -8.96 6.54
CA ALA A 50 -6.04 -8.10 5.52
C ALA A 50 -6.56 -8.90 4.34
N ALA A 51 -5.90 -10.02 4.00
CA ALA A 51 -6.35 -10.86 2.90
C ALA A 51 -7.72 -11.49 3.20
N TYR A 52 -7.95 -11.90 4.45
CA TYR A 52 -9.24 -12.44 4.85
C TYR A 52 -10.34 -11.37 4.68
N LEU A 53 -10.06 -10.17 5.15
CA LEU A 53 -11.00 -9.06 5.05
C LEU A 53 -11.30 -8.73 3.58
N ALA A 54 -10.25 -8.68 2.75
CA ALA A 54 -10.39 -8.42 1.32
C ALA A 54 -11.30 -9.46 0.65
N ASN A 55 -11.11 -10.72 1.01
CA ASN A 55 -11.90 -11.82 0.45
C ASN A 55 -13.36 -11.74 0.91
N LYS A 56 -13.58 -11.44 2.19
CA LYS A 56 -14.94 -11.44 2.76
C LYS A 56 -15.75 -10.24 2.30
N LYS A 57 -15.13 -9.08 2.15
CA LYS A 57 -15.90 -7.84 1.95
C LYS A 57 -15.77 -7.23 0.56
N TRP A 58 -14.64 -7.39 -0.10
CA TRP A 58 -14.35 -6.56 -1.27
C TRP A 58 -13.93 -7.32 -2.52
N GLY A 59 -14.15 -8.61 -2.53
CA GLY A 59 -14.06 -9.38 -3.77
C GLY A 59 -12.70 -9.95 -4.12
N ALA A 60 -11.78 -10.03 -3.16
CA ALA A 60 -10.53 -10.75 -3.40
C ALA A 60 -10.87 -12.21 -3.68
N ILE A 61 -10.22 -12.77 -4.70
CA ILE A 61 -10.56 -14.08 -5.23
C ILE A 61 -9.64 -15.14 -4.62
N TRP A 62 -10.25 -16.14 -4.02
CA TRP A 62 -9.48 -17.26 -3.49
C TRP A 62 -8.77 -17.95 -4.66
N GLY A 63 -7.46 -18.11 -4.56
CA GLY A 63 -6.65 -18.68 -5.62
C GLY A 63 -5.91 -17.65 -6.43
N GLN A 64 -6.21 -16.36 -6.28
CA GLN A 64 -5.51 -15.29 -7.00
C GLN A 64 -4.70 -14.47 -5.99
N GLY A 65 -3.37 -14.54 -6.10
CA GLY A 65 -2.48 -13.84 -5.17
C GLY A 65 -2.00 -12.49 -5.67
N VAL A 66 -2.07 -12.24 -6.98
CA VAL A 66 -1.47 -11.04 -7.57
C VAL A 66 -2.52 -10.25 -8.33
N GLY A 67 -2.47 -8.92 -8.15
CA GLY A 67 -3.19 -8.01 -9.04
C GLY A 67 -4.60 -7.67 -8.60
N LEU A 68 -5.29 -6.97 -9.49
CA LEU A 68 -6.63 -6.47 -9.23
C LEU A 68 -7.65 -7.61 -9.19
N GLN A 69 -8.47 -7.60 -8.14
CA GLN A 69 -9.51 -8.60 -7.94
C GLN A 69 -10.61 -7.97 -7.11
N GLY A 70 -11.76 -7.70 -7.75
CA GLY A 70 -12.82 -6.92 -7.12
C GLY A 70 -12.35 -5.52 -6.80
N GLN A 71 -12.65 -5.04 -5.61
CA GLN A 71 -12.13 -3.75 -5.13
C GLN A 71 -10.84 -3.93 -4.33
N THR A 72 -10.01 -4.90 -4.71
CA THR A 72 -8.77 -5.16 -4.00
C THR A 72 -7.63 -5.37 -4.98
N TYR A 73 -6.40 -5.25 -4.48
CA TYR A 73 -5.20 -5.54 -5.26
C TYR A 73 -4.24 -6.31 -4.36
N GLY A 74 -3.83 -7.50 -4.80
CA GLY A 74 -2.94 -8.35 -4.01
C GLY A 74 -1.48 -8.16 -4.38
N ILE A 75 -0.63 -8.03 -3.36
CA ILE A 75 0.83 -7.97 -3.51
C ILE A 75 1.40 -9.09 -2.65
N PRO A 76 2.00 -10.14 -3.27
CA PRO A 76 2.54 -11.25 -2.47
C PRO A 76 3.69 -10.80 -1.58
N THR A 77 3.63 -11.18 -0.30
CA THR A 77 4.64 -10.78 0.68
C THR A 77 5.22 -11.95 1.46
N MET A 78 4.84 -13.20 1.10
CA MET A 78 5.18 -14.38 1.88
C MET A 78 6.28 -15.24 1.27
N HIS A 79 6.98 -14.74 0.24
CA HIS A 79 7.89 -15.58 -0.57
C HIS A 79 9.26 -14.92 -0.64
N GLY A 80 9.96 -14.86 0.50
CA GLY A 80 11.30 -14.33 0.57
C GLY A 80 11.34 -12.97 1.25
N GLY A 81 12.40 -12.22 1.01
CA GLY A 81 12.61 -10.91 1.63
C GLY A 81 12.07 -9.76 0.78
N PRO A 82 12.43 -8.52 1.17
CA PRO A 82 11.95 -7.35 0.43
C PRO A 82 12.31 -7.37 -1.05
N GLU A 83 13.46 -7.93 -1.41
CA GLU A 83 13.86 -7.97 -2.82
C GLU A 83 12.96 -8.87 -3.66
N GLU A 84 12.37 -9.90 -3.05
CA GLU A 84 11.41 -10.76 -3.76
C GLU A 84 10.03 -10.10 -3.87
N ILE A 85 9.74 -9.13 -3.00
CA ILE A 85 8.49 -8.39 -3.04
C ILE A 85 8.57 -7.25 -4.05
N ARG A 86 9.78 -6.69 -4.26
CA ARG A 86 9.98 -5.51 -5.10
C ARG A 86 9.33 -5.58 -6.48
N PRO A 87 9.49 -6.69 -7.25
CA PRO A 87 8.88 -6.73 -8.59
C PRO A 87 7.36 -6.57 -8.55
N TYR A 88 6.72 -7.11 -7.51
CA TYR A 88 5.26 -7.01 -7.38
C TYR A 88 4.83 -5.60 -6.99
N VAL A 89 5.63 -4.90 -6.18
CA VAL A 89 5.35 -3.50 -5.84
C VAL A 89 5.54 -2.63 -7.09
N ASP A 90 6.60 -2.88 -7.86
CA ASP A 90 6.85 -2.12 -9.09
C ASP A 90 5.72 -2.32 -10.10
N GLU A 91 5.23 -3.54 -10.22
CA GLU A 91 4.10 -3.86 -11.08
C GLU A 91 2.84 -3.12 -10.61
N PHE A 92 2.62 -3.08 -9.29
CA PHE A 92 1.49 -2.36 -8.72
C PHE A 92 1.57 -0.86 -9.03
N ILE A 93 2.76 -0.26 -8.86
CA ILE A 93 2.92 1.17 -9.11
C ILE A 93 2.65 1.50 -10.58
N THR A 94 3.12 0.65 -11.50
CA THR A 94 2.84 0.81 -12.92
C THR A 94 1.34 0.72 -13.18
N PHE A 95 0.69 -0.28 -12.58
CA PHE A 95 -0.76 -0.45 -12.72
C PHE A 95 -1.52 0.79 -12.26
N ALA A 96 -1.12 1.34 -11.10
CA ALA A 96 -1.78 2.52 -10.56
C ALA A 96 -1.63 3.73 -11.46
N LYS A 97 -0.45 3.91 -12.06
CA LYS A 97 -0.22 5.01 -13.00
C LYS A 97 -1.14 4.91 -14.22
N GLU A 98 -1.47 3.70 -14.62
CA GLU A 98 -2.31 3.45 -15.78
C GLU A 98 -3.80 3.56 -15.46
N HIS A 99 -4.15 3.69 -14.18
CA HIS A 99 -5.55 3.74 -13.74
C HIS A 99 -5.79 4.94 -12.82
N PRO A 100 -5.63 6.17 -13.37
CA PRO A 100 -5.79 7.37 -12.53
C PRO A 100 -7.22 7.56 -12.02
N GLU A 101 -8.19 6.84 -12.61
CA GLU A 101 -9.57 6.89 -12.15
C GLU A 101 -9.78 6.13 -10.83
N LEU A 102 -8.82 5.30 -10.42
CA LEU A 102 -8.90 4.52 -9.18
C LEU A 102 -8.01 5.13 -8.11
N THR A 103 -8.40 4.93 -6.86
CA THR A 103 -7.60 5.37 -5.70
C THR A 103 -7.17 4.12 -4.94
N PHE A 104 -5.88 3.94 -4.77
CA PHE A 104 -5.32 2.74 -4.16
C PHE A 104 -4.95 3.00 -2.71
N LEU A 105 -5.63 2.30 -1.79
CA LEU A 105 -5.41 2.45 -0.35
C LEU A 105 -4.46 1.33 0.10
N VAL A 106 -3.17 1.63 0.14
CA VAL A 106 -2.15 0.63 0.51
C VAL A 106 -2.15 0.44 2.02
N THR A 107 -2.33 -0.81 2.46
CA THR A 107 -2.22 -1.18 3.87
C THR A 107 -0.75 -1.45 4.20
N GLU A 108 -0.46 -1.77 5.47
CA GLU A 108 0.92 -2.08 5.89
C GLU A 108 1.28 -3.50 5.45
N ILE A 109 1.35 -3.69 4.15
CA ILE A 109 1.65 -5.01 3.58
C ILE A 109 2.98 -5.53 4.11
N GLY A 110 3.03 -6.84 4.34
CA GLY A 110 4.24 -7.48 4.83
C GLY A 110 4.52 -7.26 6.31
N CYS A 111 3.80 -6.35 6.97
CA CYS A 111 4.08 -6.01 8.36
C CYS A 111 3.20 -6.76 9.35
N GLY A 112 2.39 -7.70 8.87
CA GLY A 112 1.58 -8.57 9.72
C GLY A 112 2.18 -9.96 9.77
N ILE A 113 1.46 -10.93 9.19
CA ILE A 113 1.86 -12.34 9.23
C ILE A 113 3.25 -12.55 8.64
N ALA A 114 3.62 -11.81 7.59
CA ALA A 114 4.94 -11.96 6.95
C ALA A 114 6.08 -11.51 7.85
N GLY A 115 5.81 -10.66 8.85
CA GLY A 115 6.80 -10.36 9.89
C GLY A 115 7.78 -9.24 9.59
N PHE A 116 7.59 -8.49 8.51
CA PHE A 116 8.49 -7.37 8.21
C PHE A 116 8.09 -6.13 9.02
N ILE A 117 8.99 -5.16 9.06
CA ILE A 117 8.71 -3.86 9.69
C ILE A 117 8.62 -2.80 8.61
N PRO A 118 7.97 -1.64 8.89
CA PRO A 118 7.83 -0.60 7.87
C PRO A 118 9.15 -0.15 7.25
N GLU A 119 10.23 -0.14 8.02
CA GLU A 119 11.55 0.26 7.52
C GLU A 119 12.05 -0.68 6.42
N GLU A 120 11.56 -1.91 6.38
CA GLU A 120 11.96 -2.88 5.35
C GLU A 120 11.08 -2.81 4.11
N ILE A 121 9.81 -2.46 4.27
CA ILE A 121 8.84 -2.51 3.18
C ILE A 121 8.62 -1.14 2.53
N ALA A 122 8.53 -0.07 3.34
CA ALA A 122 8.25 1.25 2.80
C ALA A 122 9.20 1.70 1.69
N PRO A 123 10.52 1.41 1.77
CA PRO A 123 11.41 1.83 0.68
C PRO A 123 11.04 1.28 -0.69
N LEU A 124 10.33 0.14 -0.73
CA LEU A 124 9.87 -0.44 -2.00
C LEU A 124 8.85 0.46 -2.68
N PHE A 125 8.20 1.35 -1.93
CA PHE A 125 7.17 2.26 -2.42
C PHE A 125 7.71 3.66 -2.72
N LYS A 126 9.03 3.83 -2.80
CA LYS A 126 9.61 5.14 -3.03
C LYS A 126 9.04 5.81 -4.28
N ASP A 127 8.89 5.06 -5.36
CA ASP A 127 8.37 5.60 -6.60
C ASP A 127 6.87 5.92 -6.54
N ALA A 128 6.18 5.41 -5.53
CA ALA A 128 4.76 5.71 -5.34
C ALA A 128 4.53 7.11 -4.78
N VAL A 129 5.56 7.74 -4.20
CA VAL A 129 5.42 9.08 -3.62
C VAL A 129 4.95 10.08 -4.66
N GLU A 130 5.38 9.91 -5.93
CA GLU A 130 5.00 10.80 -7.02
C GLU A 130 3.69 10.41 -7.70
N VAL A 131 3.04 9.34 -7.27
CA VAL A 131 1.82 8.83 -7.92
C VAL A 131 0.61 9.19 -7.05
N GLU A 132 -0.13 10.21 -7.49
CA GLU A 132 -1.15 10.86 -6.65
C GLU A 132 -2.28 9.95 -6.19
N ASN A 133 -2.62 8.94 -6.99
CA ASN A 133 -3.73 8.05 -6.64
C ASN A 133 -3.31 6.85 -5.80
N ILE A 134 -2.05 6.81 -5.34
CA ILE A 134 -1.62 5.82 -4.37
C ILE A 134 -1.55 6.47 -3.00
N HIS A 135 -2.31 5.93 -2.04
CA HIS A 135 -2.27 6.34 -0.64
C HIS A 135 -1.45 5.32 0.13
N LEU A 136 -0.62 5.79 1.05
CA LEU A 136 0.26 4.91 1.84
C LEU A 136 -0.07 5.06 3.32
N PRO A 137 0.16 4.01 4.13
CA PRO A 137 -0.06 4.11 5.58
C PRO A 137 0.90 5.12 6.20
N GLU A 138 0.50 5.68 7.32
CA GLU A 138 1.29 6.70 8.00
C GLU A 138 2.72 6.24 8.26
N ARG A 139 2.91 5.00 8.74
CA ARG A 139 4.25 4.50 9.06
C ARG A 139 5.14 4.37 7.82
N PHE A 140 4.53 4.15 6.64
CA PHE A 140 5.31 4.15 5.40
C PHE A 140 5.74 5.57 5.03
N TRP A 141 4.83 6.53 5.19
CA TRP A 141 5.18 7.93 4.94
C TRP A 141 6.31 8.39 5.86
N GLU A 142 6.30 7.95 7.12
CA GLU A 142 7.35 8.32 8.06
C GLU A 142 8.73 7.84 7.61
N VAL A 143 8.79 6.68 6.99
CA VAL A 143 10.05 6.13 6.48
C VAL A 143 10.49 6.86 5.22
N LEU A 144 9.52 7.24 4.37
CA LEU A 144 9.81 7.77 3.03
C LEU A 144 10.11 9.28 2.99
N ARG A 145 9.75 10.02 4.03
CA ARG A 145 9.99 11.46 4.04
C ARG A 145 11.37 11.85 4.57
#